data_93762e4690de78a7a75f4e369c00d0bd
#
_entry.id   93762e4690de78a7a75f4e369c00d0bd
#
_cell.length_a   1.000
_cell.length_b   1.000
_cell.length_c   1.000
_cell.angle_alpha   90.00
_cell.angle_beta   90.00
_cell.angle_gamma   90.00
#
_symmetry.space_group_name_H-M   'P 1'
#
loop_
_entity.id
_entity.type
_entity.pdbx_description
1 polymer ?
#
loop_
_entity_poly.entity_id
_entity_poly.type
_entity_poly.pdbx_seq_one_letter_code
_entity_poly.pdbx_strand_id
1 'polypeptide(L)'
;MDPRHAGGTGLKAMRVELETFVDAAGQAPAETPPLGEEARLAAFEQGYSAGWDDALAAQEAETARLREELGRAIADLGFGYREAHRHVLMALRPLLVDMVGKVLPAIARATLSEIVLELVMPAAEAAAGRPVEIRAHPDAVALIEPAVAAQSVLPAVIRPDPALTPGQVLIRGTDGEQKVDLDGVIAAIGRAVATFFEAAAEPERRQGAA
;
A
#
# COMPACT_ATOMS: atom_id res chain seq x y z
N MET A 1 36.09 -50.14 8.03
CA MET A 1 34.89 -50.51 8.74
C MET A 1 33.76 -49.70 8.13
N ASP A 2 33.11 -50.16 7.34
CA ASP A 2 32.34 -51.05 6.52
C ASP A 2 31.26 -50.24 5.73
N PRO A 3 31.23 -50.34 4.43
CA PRO A 3 30.25 -49.66 3.60
C PRO A 3 29.04 -50.57 3.39
N ARG A 4 27.88 -50.09 3.15
CA ARG A 4 26.76 -50.64 2.37
C ARG A 4 25.44 -49.98 2.71
N HIS A 5 24.86 -49.29 1.73
CA HIS A 5 23.54 -49.70 1.23
C HIS A 5 23.24 -48.92 -0.06
N ALA A 6 23.55 -49.62 -1.15
CA ALA A 6 22.97 -49.30 -2.45
C ALA A 6 21.58 -49.94 -2.48
N GLY A 7 20.53 -49.13 -2.47
CA GLY A 7 19.16 -49.52 -2.73
C GLY A 7 18.82 -49.26 -4.20
N GLY A 8 19.10 -50.22 -5.07
CA GLY A 8 18.64 -50.21 -6.45
C GLY A 8 17.13 -50.43 -6.50
N THR A 9 16.37 -49.42 -6.92
CA THR A 9 14.94 -49.53 -7.25
C THR A 9 14.83 -50.25 -8.60
N GLY A 10 14.68 -51.58 -8.55
CA GLY A 10 14.41 -52.38 -9.73
C GLY A 10 13.06 -51.98 -10.34
N LEU A 11 13.11 -51.44 -11.56
CA LEU A 11 11.95 -51.33 -12.42
C LEU A 11 11.40 -52.72 -12.72
N LYS A 12 10.29 -53.06 -12.07
CA LYS A 12 9.56 -54.28 -12.30
C LYS A 12 8.90 -54.17 -13.67
N ALA A 13 9.47 -54.84 -14.69
CA ALA A 13 8.87 -54.94 -16.00
C ALA A 13 7.49 -55.59 -15.87
N MET A 14 6.45 -54.79 -16.09
CA MET A 14 5.08 -55.30 -16.16
C MET A 14 4.90 -56.01 -17.48
N ARG A 15 4.78 -57.33 -17.45
CA ARG A 15 4.46 -58.11 -18.62
C ARG A 15 2.97 -57.96 -18.87
N VAL A 16 2.61 -57.28 -19.95
CA VAL A 16 1.21 -57.18 -20.41
C VAL A 16 0.95 -58.51 -21.19
N GLU A 17 0.13 -59.38 -20.64
CA GLU A 17 -0.44 -60.49 -21.37
C GLU A 17 -1.65 -59.97 -22.15
N LEU A 18 -1.52 -59.99 -23.48
CA LEU A 18 -2.63 -59.69 -24.37
C LEU A 18 -3.53 -60.96 -24.44
N GLU A 19 -4.70 -60.87 -23.81
CA GLU A 19 -5.72 -61.91 -23.97
C GLU A 19 -6.26 -61.84 -25.38
N THR A 20 -6.12 -62.95 -26.09
CA THR A 20 -6.78 -63.15 -27.39
C THR A 20 -8.23 -63.52 -27.13
N PHE A 21 -9.13 -62.58 -27.44
CA PHE A 21 -10.56 -62.85 -27.42
C PHE A 21 -10.90 -63.84 -28.55
N VAL A 22 -11.25 -65.05 -28.15
CA VAL A 22 -11.86 -66.05 -29.07
C VAL A 22 -13.35 -65.97 -28.82
N ASP A 23 -14.15 -65.62 -29.84
CA ASP A 23 -15.59 -65.71 -29.74
C ASP A 23 -16.06 -67.08 -29.32
N ALA A 24 -17.13 -67.17 -28.52
CA ALA A 24 -17.70 -68.38 -27.97
C ALA A 24 -18.15 -69.43 -29.02
N ALA A 25 -18.04 -69.10 -30.32
CA ALA A 25 -18.36 -69.99 -31.44
C ALA A 25 -17.14 -70.62 -32.15
N GLY A 26 -15.91 -70.30 -31.64
CA GLY A 26 -14.68 -70.93 -32.21
C GLY A 26 -14.36 -70.54 -33.64
N GLN A 27 -15.02 -69.50 -34.17
CA GLN A 27 -14.67 -68.98 -35.51
C GLN A 27 -13.58 -67.90 -35.34
N ALA A 28 -12.46 -68.17 -36.00
CA ALA A 28 -11.44 -67.13 -36.19
C ALA A 28 -12.10 -65.85 -36.78
N PRO A 29 -11.72 -64.65 -36.31
CA PRO A 29 -12.26 -63.44 -36.92
C PRO A 29 -12.04 -63.52 -38.42
N ALA A 30 -13.11 -63.32 -39.20
CA ALA A 30 -13.04 -63.31 -40.66
C ALA A 30 -11.90 -62.36 -41.06
N GLU A 31 -10.94 -62.91 -41.80
CA GLU A 31 -9.86 -62.09 -42.37
C GLU A 31 -10.51 -60.99 -43.22
N THR A 32 -10.46 -59.80 -42.71
CA THR A 32 -10.89 -58.61 -43.44
C THR A 32 -10.04 -58.56 -44.71
N PRO A 33 -10.64 -58.58 -45.89
CA PRO A 33 -9.87 -58.55 -47.16
C PRO A 33 -8.88 -57.38 -47.08
N PRO A 34 -7.63 -57.57 -47.58
CA PRO A 34 -6.63 -56.53 -47.54
C PRO A 34 -7.17 -55.31 -48.25
N LEU A 35 -7.31 -54.21 -47.55
CA LEU A 35 -7.66 -52.93 -48.17
C LEU A 35 -6.72 -52.67 -49.32
N GLY A 36 -7.26 -52.28 -50.47
CA GLY A 36 -6.46 -51.88 -51.62
C GLY A 36 -5.49 -50.77 -51.23
N GLU A 37 -4.35 -50.71 -51.90
CA GLU A 37 -3.23 -49.84 -51.53
C GLU A 37 -3.69 -48.37 -51.46
N GLU A 38 -4.63 -47.94 -52.32
CA GLU A 38 -5.27 -46.61 -52.30
C GLU A 38 -6.10 -46.37 -51.02
N ALA A 39 -6.90 -47.35 -50.59
CA ALA A 39 -7.69 -47.26 -49.39
C ALA A 39 -6.81 -47.19 -48.11
N ARG A 40 -5.65 -47.85 -48.15
CA ARG A 40 -4.66 -47.80 -47.06
C ARG A 40 -3.95 -46.48 -46.98
N LEU A 41 -3.59 -45.88 -48.13
CA LEU A 41 -3.03 -44.52 -48.21
C LEU A 41 -4.04 -43.47 -47.74
N ALA A 42 -5.28 -43.56 -48.20
CA ALA A 42 -6.34 -42.63 -47.78
C ALA A 42 -6.61 -42.69 -46.25
N ALA A 43 -6.64 -43.91 -45.67
CA ALA A 43 -6.78 -44.09 -44.24
C ALA A 43 -5.57 -43.55 -43.43
N PHE A 44 -4.38 -43.67 -43.99
CA PHE A 44 -3.16 -43.11 -43.40
C PHE A 44 -3.18 -41.57 -43.41
N GLU A 45 -3.50 -40.97 -44.57
CA GLU A 45 -3.62 -39.50 -44.72
C GLU A 45 -4.70 -38.94 -43.80
N GLN A 46 -5.85 -39.59 -43.73
CA GLN A 46 -6.93 -39.21 -42.81
C GLN A 46 -6.50 -39.30 -41.34
N GLY A 47 -5.85 -40.37 -40.93
CA GLY A 47 -5.34 -40.56 -39.59
C GLY A 47 -4.25 -39.53 -39.24
N TYR A 48 -3.37 -39.24 -40.19
CA TYR A 48 -2.32 -38.24 -40.01
C TYR A 48 -2.89 -36.84 -39.84
N SER A 49 -3.85 -36.44 -40.74
CA SER A 49 -4.54 -35.16 -40.65
C SER A 49 -5.31 -35.00 -39.32
N ALA A 50 -6.09 -36.03 -38.92
CA ALA A 50 -6.82 -36.00 -37.68
C ALA A 50 -5.88 -35.91 -36.47
N GLY A 51 -4.76 -36.68 -36.48
CA GLY A 51 -3.75 -36.57 -35.39
C GLY A 51 -3.07 -35.22 -35.31
N TRP A 52 -2.85 -34.56 -36.45
CA TRP A 52 -2.31 -33.21 -36.50
C TRP A 52 -3.31 -32.20 -35.96
N ASP A 53 -4.58 -32.28 -36.35
CA ASP A 53 -5.64 -31.40 -35.87
C ASP A 53 -5.87 -31.56 -34.36
N ASP A 54 -5.86 -32.81 -33.89
CA ASP A 54 -5.95 -33.11 -32.45
C ASP A 54 -4.75 -32.54 -31.67
N ALA A 55 -3.53 -32.62 -32.23
CA ALA A 55 -2.33 -32.07 -31.59
C ALA A 55 -2.37 -30.56 -31.52
N LEU A 56 -2.84 -29.89 -32.59
CA LEU A 56 -3.05 -28.43 -32.61
C LEU A 56 -4.10 -28.01 -31.57
N ALA A 57 -5.24 -28.71 -31.56
CA ALA A 57 -6.30 -28.41 -30.59
C ALA A 57 -5.83 -28.60 -29.13
N ALA A 58 -5.07 -29.67 -28.87
CA ALA A 58 -4.47 -29.92 -27.57
C ALA A 58 -3.47 -28.83 -27.16
N GLN A 59 -2.64 -28.36 -28.09
CA GLN A 59 -1.69 -27.27 -27.86
C GLN A 59 -2.40 -25.93 -27.59
N GLU A 60 -3.46 -25.64 -28.34
CA GLU A 60 -4.28 -24.42 -28.11
C GLU A 60 -4.97 -24.47 -26.75
N ALA A 61 -5.55 -25.61 -26.37
CA ALA A 61 -6.18 -25.81 -25.07
C ALA A 61 -5.18 -25.64 -23.92
N GLU A 62 -3.98 -26.23 -24.04
CA GLU A 62 -2.92 -26.07 -23.03
C GLU A 62 -2.43 -24.63 -22.93
N THR A 63 -2.27 -23.94 -24.07
CA THR A 63 -1.90 -22.53 -24.09
C THR A 63 -2.97 -21.66 -23.43
N ALA A 64 -4.24 -21.94 -23.69
CA ALA A 64 -5.35 -21.22 -23.07
C ALA A 64 -5.38 -21.42 -21.55
N ARG A 65 -5.18 -22.67 -21.10
CA ARG A 65 -5.08 -23.02 -19.70
C ARG A 65 -3.94 -22.29 -18.99
N LEU A 66 -2.73 -22.32 -19.58
CA LEU A 66 -1.57 -21.62 -19.03
C LEU A 66 -1.79 -20.10 -18.94
N ARG A 67 -2.45 -19.49 -19.92
CA ARG A 67 -2.81 -18.08 -19.88
C ARG A 67 -3.80 -17.76 -18.76
N GLU A 68 -4.78 -18.63 -18.55
CA GLU A 68 -5.75 -18.47 -17.46
C GLU A 68 -5.09 -18.64 -16.07
N GLU A 69 -4.23 -19.66 -15.90
CA GLU A 69 -3.46 -19.87 -14.66
C GLU A 69 -2.53 -18.67 -14.37
N LEU A 70 -1.83 -18.15 -15.39
CA LEU A 70 -0.99 -16.97 -15.26
C LEU A 70 -1.83 -15.74 -14.88
N GLY A 71 -2.99 -15.56 -15.50
CA GLY A 71 -3.90 -14.47 -15.20
C GLY A 71 -4.35 -14.51 -13.72
N ARG A 72 -4.72 -15.69 -13.23
CA ARG A 72 -5.08 -15.87 -11.80
C ARG A 72 -3.88 -15.58 -10.88
N ALA A 73 -2.70 -16.11 -11.18
CA ALA A 73 -1.51 -15.89 -10.37
C ALA A 73 -1.12 -14.39 -10.29
N ILE A 74 -1.24 -13.65 -11.40
CA ILE A 74 -1.00 -12.20 -11.41
C ILE A 74 -2.06 -11.47 -10.57
N ALA A 75 -3.32 -11.86 -10.67
CA ALA A 75 -4.40 -11.26 -9.87
C ALA A 75 -4.19 -11.50 -8.37
N ASP A 76 -3.83 -12.71 -7.98
CA ASP A 76 -3.53 -13.09 -6.59
C ASP A 76 -2.31 -12.33 -6.04
N LEU A 77 -1.25 -12.20 -6.85
CA LEU A 77 -0.08 -11.41 -6.48
C LEU A 77 -0.45 -9.93 -6.27
N GLY A 78 -1.27 -9.38 -7.17
CA GLY A 78 -1.75 -8.00 -7.04
C GLY A 78 -2.61 -7.79 -5.80
N PHE A 79 -3.45 -8.76 -5.45
CA PHE A 79 -4.25 -8.73 -4.22
C PHE A 79 -3.35 -8.80 -2.98
N GLY A 80 -2.43 -9.75 -2.93
CA GLY A 80 -1.50 -9.91 -1.81
C GLY A 80 -0.62 -8.69 -1.57
N TYR A 81 -0.14 -8.04 -2.65
CA TYR A 81 0.64 -6.80 -2.55
C TYR A 81 -0.19 -5.66 -1.94
N ARG A 82 -1.42 -5.45 -2.40
CA ARG A 82 -2.30 -4.39 -1.87
C ARG A 82 -2.65 -4.63 -0.40
N GLU A 83 -2.91 -5.87 -0.02
CA GLU A 83 -3.19 -6.23 1.36
C GLU A 83 -1.98 -6.01 2.28
N ALA A 84 -0.78 -6.43 1.86
CA ALA A 84 0.45 -6.19 2.59
C ALA A 84 0.75 -4.69 2.75
N HIS A 85 0.59 -3.91 1.68
CA HIS A 85 0.77 -2.47 1.70
C HIS A 85 -0.20 -1.79 2.67
N ARG A 86 -1.49 -2.16 2.62
CA ARG A 86 -2.51 -1.66 3.54
C ARG A 86 -2.19 -2.02 5.00
N HIS A 87 -1.76 -3.25 5.24
CA HIS A 87 -1.36 -3.70 6.58
C HIS A 87 -0.22 -2.84 7.15
N VAL A 88 0.82 -2.58 6.37
CA VAL A 88 1.95 -1.71 6.78
C VAL A 88 1.47 -0.29 7.06
N LEU A 89 0.64 0.29 6.18
CA LEU A 89 0.09 1.63 6.40
C LEU A 89 -0.72 1.70 7.70
N MET A 90 -1.59 0.73 7.95
CA MET A 90 -2.40 0.71 9.18
C MET A 90 -1.54 0.53 10.43
N ALA A 91 -0.43 -0.21 10.36
CA ALA A 91 0.51 -0.34 11.45
C ALA A 91 1.22 0.98 11.82
N LEU A 92 1.33 1.93 10.90
CA LEU A 92 1.90 3.26 11.14
C LEU A 92 0.91 4.24 11.80
N ARG A 93 -0.40 3.96 11.75
CA ARG A 93 -1.43 4.84 12.29
C ARG A 93 -1.20 5.26 13.75
N PRO A 94 -0.95 4.33 14.71
CA PRO A 94 -0.75 4.72 16.11
C PRO A 94 0.46 5.62 16.30
N LEU A 95 1.54 5.39 15.55
CA LEU A 95 2.74 6.23 15.60
C LEU A 95 2.42 7.67 15.17
N LEU A 96 1.72 7.86 14.04
CA LEU A 96 1.37 9.19 13.54
C LEU A 96 0.37 9.90 14.47
N VAL A 97 -0.58 9.18 15.04
CA VAL A 97 -1.52 9.74 16.03
C VAL A 97 -0.76 10.21 17.28
N ASP A 98 0.18 9.41 17.78
CA ASP A 98 1.01 9.79 18.92
C ASP A 98 1.94 10.98 18.62
N MET A 99 2.51 11.04 17.41
CA MET A 99 3.29 12.21 16.97
C MET A 99 2.46 13.49 17.01
N VAL A 100 1.26 13.46 16.43
CA VAL A 100 0.36 14.62 16.41
C VAL A 100 -0.12 15.00 17.82
N GLY A 101 -0.44 14.00 18.65
CA GLY A 101 -1.02 14.26 19.98
C GLY A 101 0.00 14.60 21.06
N LYS A 102 1.26 14.18 20.92
CA LYS A 102 2.29 14.34 21.97
C LYS A 102 3.50 15.14 21.51
N VAL A 103 4.05 14.81 20.33
CA VAL A 103 5.32 15.40 19.88
C VAL A 103 5.12 16.80 19.33
N LEU A 104 4.15 16.98 18.44
CA LEU A 104 3.89 18.31 17.85
C LEU A 104 3.52 19.37 18.89
N PRO A 105 2.65 19.12 19.89
CA PRO A 105 2.40 20.10 20.96
C PRO A 105 3.64 20.42 21.79
N ALA A 106 4.52 19.45 22.04
CA ALA A 106 5.76 19.68 22.77
C ALA A 106 6.73 20.56 21.97
N ILE A 107 6.87 20.32 20.67
CA ILE A 107 7.67 21.16 19.77
C ILE A 107 7.07 22.57 19.68
N ALA A 108 5.75 22.68 19.48
CA ALA A 108 5.08 23.97 19.38
C ALA A 108 5.30 24.85 20.62
N ARG A 109 5.25 24.26 21.82
CA ARG A 109 5.56 24.98 23.07
C ARG A 109 7.03 25.40 23.15
N ALA A 110 7.94 24.54 22.73
CA ALA A 110 9.37 24.83 22.77
C ALA A 110 9.78 25.93 21.80
N THR A 111 9.13 26.04 20.64
CA THR A 111 9.47 27.01 19.59
C THR A 111 8.61 28.27 19.61
N LEU A 112 7.55 28.35 20.43
CA LEU A 112 6.60 29.46 20.44
C LEU A 112 7.28 30.81 20.66
N SER A 113 8.19 30.89 21.63
CA SER A 113 8.90 32.14 21.96
C SER A 113 9.78 32.64 20.80
N GLU A 114 10.45 31.72 20.10
CA GLU A 114 11.28 32.07 18.94
C GLU A 114 10.42 32.59 17.78
N ILE A 115 9.31 31.90 17.48
CA ILE A 115 8.36 32.33 16.43
C ILE A 115 7.77 33.69 16.76
N VAL A 116 7.40 33.95 18.02
CA VAL A 116 6.86 35.24 18.44
C VAL A 116 7.90 36.33 18.28
N LEU A 117 9.15 36.11 18.70
CA LEU A 117 10.23 37.09 18.52
C LEU A 117 10.48 37.39 17.03
N GLU A 118 10.49 36.41 16.18
CA GLU A 118 10.70 36.57 14.74
C GLU A 118 9.61 37.46 14.11
N LEU A 119 8.38 37.43 14.60
CA LEU A 119 7.26 38.24 14.13
C LEU A 119 7.19 39.61 14.80
N VAL A 120 7.56 39.72 16.08
CA VAL A 120 7.50 40.97 16.83
C VAL A 120 8.62 41.90 16.43
N MET A 121 9.80 41.40 16.08
CA MET A 121 10.95 42.25 15.68
C MET A 121 10.60 43.20 14.52
N PRO A 122 10.14 42.71 13.35
CA PRO A 122 9.79 43.62 12.25
C PRO A 122 8.57 44.49 12.58
N ALA A 123 7.61 43.98 13.38
CA ALA A 123 6.47 44.81 13.81
C ALA A 123 6.88 45.98 14.71
N ALA A 124 7.89 45.77 15.58
CA ALA A 124 8.44 46.82 16.43
C ALA A 124 9.24 47.88 15.64
N GLU A 125 10.02 47.44 14.65
CA GLU A 125 10.72 48.32 13.74
C GLU A 125 9.76 49.23 12.97
N ALA A 126 8.68 48.66 12.42
CA ALA A 126 7.62 49.40 11.71
C ALA A 126 6.86 50.33 12.63
N ALA A 127 6.75 50.02 13.92
CA ALA A 127 6.04 50.83 14.90
C ALA A 127 6.74 52.12 15.30
N ALA A 128 7.99 52.35 14.85
CA ALA A 128 8.73 53.60 15.05
C ALA A 128 8.72 54.09 16.51
N GLY A 129 9.00 53.18 17.47
CA GLY A 129 9.06 53.50 18.92
C GLY A 129 7.74 53.35 19.65
N ARG A 130 6.61 53.07 18.96
CA ARG A 130 5.36 52.72 19.64
C ARG A 130 5.40 51.28 20.13
N PRO A 131 4.81 50.98 21.31
CA PRO A 131 4.83 49.61 21.82
C PRO A 131 3.95 48.67 20.97
N VAL A 132 4.48 47.51 20.64
CA VAL A 132 3.74 46.38 20.03
C VAL A 132 3.02 45.64 21.14
N GLU A 133 1.72 45.42 21.01
CA GLU A 133 0.95 44.60 21.95
C GLU A 133 0.98 43.13 21.58
N ILE A 134 1.39 42.28 22.53
CA ILE A 134 1.39 40.84 22.42
C ILE A 134 0.35 40.26 23.37
N ARG A 135 -0.69 39.61 22.84
CA ARG A 135 -1.70 38.91 23.64
C ARG A 135 -1.50 37.42 23.54
N ALA A 136 -1.44 36.74 24.66
CA ALA A 136 -1.19 35.30 24.74
C ALA A 136 -1.90 34.69 25.94
N HIS A 137 -2.15 33.35 25.86
CA HIS A 137 -2.64 32.62 27.02
C HIS A 137 -1.67 32.78 28.22
N PRO A 138 -2.17 32.82 29.47
CA PRO A 138 -1.31 32.98 30.65
C PRO A 138 -0.11 32.00 30.70
N ASP A 139 -0.32 30.77 30.33
CA ASP A 139 0.76 29.75 30.27
C ASP A 139 1.81 30.08 29.20
N ALA A 140 1.39 30.65 28.08
CA ALA A 140 2.29 31.07 26.99
C ALA A 140 3.05 32.35 27.37
N VAL A 141 2.45 33.24 28.12
CA VAL A 141 3.12 34.45 28.64
C VAL A 141 4.37 34.10 29.42
N ALA A 142 4.31 33.08 30.30
CA ALA A 142 5.45 32.64 31.07
C ALA A 142 6.63 32.13 30.20
N LEU A 143 6.36 31.65 28.99
CA LEU A 143 7.38 31.22 28.04
C LEU A 143 7.93 32.35 27.18
N ILE A 144 7.06 33.34 26.79
CA ILE A 144 7.40 34.42 25.89
C ILE A 144 8.10 35.59 26.62
N GLU A 145 7.66 35.90 27.84
CA GLU A 145 8.14 37.05 28.60
C GLU A 145 9.67 37.08 28.80
N PRO A 146 10.35 35.98 29.18
CA PRO A 146 11.80 35.99 29.33
C PRO A 146 12.53 36.23 27.99
N ALA A 147 11.98 35.72 26.88
CA ALA A 147 12.55 35.86 25.55
C ALA A 147 12.45 37.30 25.04
N VAL A 148 11.29 37.94 25.26
CA VAL A 148 11.05 39.33 24.91
C VAL A 148 11.87 40.28 25.81
N ALA A 149 11.95 40.00 27.11
CA ALA A 149 12.75 40.79 28.07
C ALA A 149 14.24 40.74 27.77
N ALA A 150 14.77 39.66 27.21
CA ALA A 150 16.14 39.57 26.79
C ALA A 150 16.51 40.49 25.62
N GLN A 151 15.50 40.99 24.90
CA GLN A 151 15.66 41.95 23.81
C GLN A 151 15.48 43.38 24.34
N SER A 152 16.54 43.94 24.92
CA SER A 152 16.55 45.20 25.65
C SER A 152 16.03 46.43 24.89
N VAL A 153 15.85 46.33 23.56
CA VAL A 153 15.44 47.43 22.66
C VAL A 153 14.00 47.30 22.16
N LEU A 154 13.30 46.24 22.55
CA LEU A 154 12.01 45.88 21.99
C LEU A 154 10.87 46.62 22.75
N PRO A 155 10.20 47.63 22.19
CA PRO A 155 9.05 48.25 22.82
C PRO A 155 7.82 47.32 22.67
N ALA A 156 7.72 46.29 23.51
CA ALA A 156 6.60 45.36 23.51
C ALA A 156 5.88 45.33 24.86
N VAL A 157 4.55 45.21 24.82
CA VAL A 157 3.70 45.05 26.00
C VAL A 157 2.98 43.72 25.89
N ILE A 158 3.25 42.81 26.83
CA ILE A 158 2.60 41.49 26.88
C ILE A 158 1.35 41.58 27.75
N ARG A 159 0.22 41.10 27.24
CA ARG A 159 -1.07 41.02 27.94
C ARG A 159 -1.58 39.58 27.98
N PRO A 160 -1.87 39.04 29.16
CA PRO A 160 -2.50 37.71 29.26
C PRO A 160 -3.95 37.81 28.75
N ASP A 161 -4.33 36.82 27.93
CA ASP A 161 -5.68 36.64 27.39
C ASP A 161 -6.13 35.17 27.53
N PRO A 162 -6.97 34.89 28.55
CA PRO A 162 -7.47 33.50 28.76
C PRO A 162 -8.39 32.96 27.64
N ALA A 163 -8.85 33.85 26.74
CA ALA A 163 -9.67 33.43 25.61
C ALA A 163 -8.85 32.75 24.49
N LEU A 164 -7.53 32.94 24.48
CA LEU A 164 -6.62 32.29 23.57
C LEU A 164 -6.23 30.88 24.10
N THR A 165 -5.84 29.98 23.22
CA THR A 165 -5.25 28.71 23.63
C THR A 165 -3.74 28.87 23.86
N PRO A 166 -3.08 27.94 24.57
CA PRO A 166 -1.64 28.02 24.87
C PRO A 166 -0.72 28.14 23.65
N GLY A 167 -1.16 27.65 22.48
CA GLY A 167 -0.44 27.78 21.22
C GLY A 167 -0.87 28.96 20.36
N GLN A 168 -1.74 29.86 20.86
CA GLN A 168 -2.22 31.03 20.15
C GLN A 168 -1.62 32.32 20.71
N VAL A 169 -1.12 33.18 19.81
CA VAL A 169 -0.61 34.53 20.13
C VAL A 169 -1.13 35.52 19.10
N LEU A 170 -1.58 36.67 19.56
CA LEU A 170 -1.96 37.81 18.76
C LEU A 170 -0.91 38.91 18.94
N ILE A 171 -0.36 39.39 17.84
CA ILE A 171 0.63 40.46 17.80
C ILE A 171 -0.02 41.65 17.07
N ARG A 172 -0.21 42.77 17.80
CA ARG A 172 -0.82 43.99 17.25
C ARG A 172 0.22 45.09 17.15
N GLY A 173 0.60 45.41 15.92
CA GLY A 173 1.46 46.54 15.56
C GLY A 173 0.68 47.69 14.94
N THR A 174 1.41 48.62 14.34
CA THR A 174 0.84 49.75 13.58
C THR A 174 0.21 49.35 12.27
N ASP A 175 0.74 48.31 11.64
CA ASP A 175 0.37 47.85 10.29
C ASP A 175 -0.75 46.81 10.32
N GLY A 176 -1.23 46.46 11.53
CA GLY A 176 -2.31 45.50 11.68
C GLY A 176 -2.08 44.49 12.80
N GLU A 177 -2.85 43.40 12.75
CA GLU A 177 -2.81 42.30 13.69
C GLU A 177 -2.33 41.03 12.98
N GLN A 178 -1.35 40.38 13.59
CA GLN A 178 -0.85 39.08 13.15
C GLN A 178 -1.22 38.00 14.18
N LYS A 179 -1.71 36.86 13.72
CA LYS A 179 -2.09 35.74 14.57
C LYS A 179 -1.14 34.56 14.34
N VAL A 180 -0.52 34.08 15.41
CA VAL A 180 0.13 32.77 15.49
C VAL A 180 -0.90 31.77 16.01
N ASP A 181 -1.08 30.63 15.36
CA ASP A 181 -2.06 29.61 15.77
C ASP A 181 -1.48 28.20 15.57
N LEU A 182 -0.55 27.83 16.44
CA LEU A 182 0.10 26.50 16.39
C LEU A 182 -0.88 25.38 16.75
N ASP A 183 -1.82 25.63 17.65
CA ASP A 183 -2.84 24.65 18.03
C ASP A 183 -3.78 24.35 16.85
N GLY A 184 -4.16 25.37 16.09
CA GLY A 184 -4.95 25.24 14.87
C GLY A 184 -4.23 24.43 13.79
N VAL A 185 -2.92 24.64 13.63
CA VAL A 185 -2.08 23.87 12.69
C VAL A 185 -2.00 22.41 13.12
N ILE A 186 -1.73 22.14 14.40
CA ILE A 186 -1.68 20.76 14.93
C ILE A 186 -3.01 20.04 14.75
N ALA A 187 -4.12 20.73 15.04
CA ALA A 187 -5.46 20.19 14.83
C ALA A 187 -5.75 19.89 13.34
N ALA A 188 -5.27 20.76 12.43
CA ALA A 188 -5.40 20.52 10.99
C ALA A 188 -4.59 19.29 10.53
N ILE A 189 -3.35 19.15 11.02
CA ILE A 189 -2.53 17.95 10.75
C ILE A 189 -3.22 16.69 11.29
N GLY A 190 -3.77 16.75 12.51
CA GLY A 190 -4.50 15.64 13.11
C GLY A 190 -5.70 15.18 12.26
N ARG A 191 -6.48 16.15 11.76
CA ARG A 191 -7.59 15.87 10.84
C ARG A 191 -7.10 15.24 9.54
N ALA A 192 -6.03 15.77 8.95
CA ALA A 192 -5.46 15.24 7.72
C ALA A 192 -4.98 13.79 7.89
N VAL A 193 -4.30 13.48 9.01
CA VAL A 193 -3.88 12.12 9.36
C VAL A 193 -5.09 11.20 9.52
N ALA A 194 -6.13 11.63 10.25
CA ALA A 194 -7.35 10.83 10.44
C ALA A 194 -8.03 10.52 9.09
N THR A 195 -8.25 11.53 8.26
CA THR A 195 -8.88 11.39 6.93
C THR A 195 -8.08 10.46 6.02
N PHE A 196 -6.74 10.56 6.04
CA PHE A 196 -5.87 9.67 5.26
C PHE A 196 -6.09 8.19 5.63
N PHE A 197 -6.11 7.88 6.93
CA PHE A 197 -6.30 6.49 7.39
C PHE A 197 -7.73 6.00 7.23
N GLU A 198 -8.73 6.87 7.29
CA GLU A 198 -10.12 6.55 6.96
C GLU A 198 -10.25 6.15 5.48
N ALA A 199 -9.68 6.97 4.59
CA ALA A 199 -9.66 6.67 3.15
C ALA A 199 -8.88 5.38 2.83
N ALA A 200 -7.75 5.14 3.51
CA ALA A 200 -6.95 3.93 3.34
C ALA A 200 -7.64 2.66 3.91
N ALA A 201 -8.56 2.82 4.85
CA ALA A 201 -9.34 1.71 5.44
C ALA A 201 -10.54 1.30 4.58
N GLU A 202 -11.08 2.21 3.74
CA GLU A 202 -12.18 1.89 2.85
C GLU A 202 -11.68 0.99 1.71
N PRO A 203 -12.16 -0.26 1.60
CA PRO A 203 -11.86 -1.09 0.44
C PRO A 203 -12.47 -0.43 -0.80
N GLU A 204 -11.74 -0.49 -1.92
CA GLU A 204 -12.16 -0.01 -3.25
C GLU A 204 -13.50 -0.62 -3.68
N ARG A 205 -14.61 -0.17 -3.11
CA ARG A 205 -15.96 -0.54 -3.54
C ARG A 205 -16.37 0.11 -4.87
N ARG A 206 -15.50 0.92 -5.48
CA ARG A 206 -15.84 1.73 -6.67
C ARG A 206 -15.30 1.22 -7.99
N GLN A 207 -14.53 0.13 -8.07
CA GLN A 207 -14.01 -0.37 -9.36
C GLN A 207 -14.74 -1.61 -9.91
N GLY A 208 -15.82 -2.06 -9.28
CA GLY A 208 -16.61 -3.21 -9.73
C GLY A 208 -17.98 -2.87 -10.34
N ALA A 209 -18.25 -1.62 -10.69
CA ALA A 209 -19.54 -1.18 -11.27
C ALA A 209 -19.30 -0.34 -12.54
N ALA A 210 -18.65 -0.96 -13.54
CA ALA A 210 -18.63 -0.47 -14.93
C ALA A 210 -18.54 -1.67 -15.88
#